data_03027bd59c832d41f55b39786f72db30
#
_entry.id   03027bd59c832d41f55b39786f72db30
#
_cell.length_a   1.000
_cell.length_b   1.000
_cell.length_c   1.000
_cell.angle_alpha   90.00
_cell.angle_beta   90.00
_cell.angle_gamma   90.00
#
_symmetry.space_group_name_H-M   'P 1'
#
loop_
_entity.id
_entity.type
_entity.pdbx_description
1 polymer ?
#
loop_
_entity_poly.entity_id
_entity_poly.type
_entity_poly.pdbx_seq_one_letter_code
_entity_poly.pdbx_strand_id
1 'polypeptide(L)'
;MESACCIYRPRNPRQTSLWGLLDRLYERVKGQWEERFERRYGFWRGLADEAVARYLDCGIWDNGFARVRCRRCPQEFLVAFSCKGRGLCPSCGAKRAAELAAFLVDEVVEDVGHAQWVFTIPKMLRVYFLHHRELLGELSRAAAETARELLAAAAMEEKGFRPGLVVVVQTFGDRANFHPHVHALVTRGGWTEAGQWIPVPYVDERAAEELFRHKVLGLLRRRGLLSQERIELLMSWRRSGFSVHNRVFAHPREGRGFEGLVRYIMRSPVSLSRLHFTPGAKEVVYARKGEHDARGPTEDERIDAEEFVARVLVQIPDPKRHLVRYYGAYSNRARGQRRKTESQLQGNSSGEAQEPVPPPPERAALRRRWANLIRRVYEVDPLVCPRCGAKMQVIGFITEPRVIRRILDHLRKRDRVSRPPPHTLPAVATFA
;
A
#
# COMPACT_ATOMS: atom_id res chain seq x y z
N MET A 1 -21.55 6.43 28.78
CA MET A 1 -20.19 6.46 28.17
C MET A 1 -20.36 7.09 26.80
N GLU A 2 -20.08 8.38 26.73
CA GLU A 2 -20.25 9.19 25.52
C GLU A 2 -19.25 8.73 24.48
N SER A 3 -19.76 8.25 23.37
CA SER A 3 -19.01 7.99 22.14
C SER A 3 -18.31 9.28 21.74
N ALA A 4 -16.97 9.36 21.92
CA ALA A 4 -16.17 10.45 21.41
C ALA A 4 -16.37 10.49 19.90
N CYS A 5 -17.23 11.36 19.45
CA CYS A 5 -17.65 11.49 18.07
C CYS A 5 -16.44 11.83 17.20
N CYS A 6 -16.19 10.97 16.22
CA CYS A 6 -15.13 11.09 15.24
C CYS A 6 -15.36 12.31 14.34
N ILE A 7 -14.91 13.48 14.77
CA ILE A 7 -15.01 14.73 14.02
C ILE A 7 -13.95 14.74 12.92
N TYR A 8 -14.35 14.99 11.67
CA TYR A 8 -13.39 15.20 10.58
C TYR A 8 -12.42 16.35 10.93
N ARG A 9 -11.13 16.02 10.98
CA ARG A 9 -10.07 17.01 11.17
C ARG A 9 -9.31 17.16 9.86
N PRO A 10 -9.21 18.40 9.32
CA PRO A 10 -8.42 18.66 8.13
C PRO A 10 -6.97 18.25 8.37
N ARG A 11 -6.37 17.59 7.40
CA ARG A 11 -4.93 17.30 7.42
C ARG A 11 -4.14 18.60 7.31
N ASN A 12 -3.01 18.65 8.02
CA ASN A 12 -2.04 19.72 7.85
C ASN A 12 -0.71 19.13 7.31
N PRO A 13 -0.60 18.87 6.00
CA PRO A 13 0.57 18.24 5.42
C PRO A 13 1.83 19.07 5.58
N ARG A 14 1.74 20.40 5.56
CA ARG A 14 2.88 21.34 5.71
C ARG A 14 3.58 21.24 7.07
N GLN A 15 2.91 20.68 8.09
CA GLN A 15 3.51 20.44 9.41
C GLN A 15 4.21 19.07 9.51
N THR A 16 4.16 18.24 8.47
CA THR A 16 4.82 16.92 8.51
C THR A 16 6.30 17.04 8.14
N SER A 17 7.15 16.27 8.84
CA SER A 17 8.59 16.23 8.57
C SER A 17 8.90 15.89 7.11
N LEU A 18 8.15 14.97 6.50
CA LEU A 18 8.38 14.59 5.10
C LEU A 18 8.05 15.73 4.13
N TRP A 19 7.00 16.50 4.39
CA TRP A 19 6.67 17.66 3.56
C TRP A 19 7.78 18.71 3.64
N GLY A 20 8.20 19.04 4.86
CA GLY A 20 9.28 20.02 5.08
C GLY A 20 10.63 19.60 4.49
N LEU A 21 10.94 18.29 4.48
CA LEU A 21 12.14 17.75 3.82
C LEU A 21 12.09 17.95 2.30
N LEU A 22 10.99 17.52 1.67
CA LEU A 22 10.87 17.61 0.20
C LEU A 22 10.76 19.05 -0.28
N ASP A 23 10.01 19.90 0.43
CA ASP A 23 9.89 21.33 0.10
C ASP A 23 11.24 22.05 0.10
N ARG A 24 12.14 21.70 1.02
CA ARG A 24 13.44 22.39 1.20
C ARG A 24 14.60 21.76 0.43
N LEU A 25 14.60 20.44 0.30
CA LEU A 25 15.80 19.71 -0.14
C LEU A 25 15.65 19.08 -1.53
N TYR A 26 14.43 19.00 -2.07
CA TYR A 26 14.20 18.28 -3.31
C TYR A 26 15.03 18.82 -4.48
N GLU A 27 14.99 20.13 -4.74
CA GLU A 27 15.73 20.74 -5.85
C GLU A 27 17.24 20.56 -5.70
N ARG A 28 17.73 20.67 -4.47
CA ARG A 28 19.17 20.46 -4.18
C ARG A 28 19.59 19.01 -4.40
N VAL A 29 18.81 18.06 -3.92
CA VAL A 29 19.06 16.62 -4.15
C VAL A 29 19.02 16.30 -5.64
N LYS A 30 18.06 16.84 -6.37
CA LYS A 30 17.95 16.69 -7.82
C LYS A 30 19.19 17.23 -8.54
N GLY A 31 19.62 18.45 -8.20
CA GLY A 31 20.79 19.09 -8.82
C GLY A 31 22.12 18.38 -8.56
N GLN A 32 22.21 17.65 -7.45
CA GLN A 32 23.41 16.88 -7.06
C GLN A 32 23.28 15.37 -7.33
N TRP A 33 22.22 14.94 -8.04
CA TRP A 33 21.91 13.51 -8.14
C TRP A 33 23.01 12.70 -8.83
N GLU A 34 23.47 13.16 -9.98
CA GLU A 34 24.50 12.48 -10.79
C GLU A 34 25.81 12.32 -10.01
N GLU A 35 26.25 13.38 -9.32
CA GLU A 35 27.50 13.39 -8.57
C GLU A 35 27.43 12.54 -7.30
N ARG A 36 26.35 12.64 -6.50
CA ARG A 36 26.30 12.09 -5.14
C ARG A 36 25.47 10.80 -4.99
N PHE A 37 24.42 10.65 -5.79
CA PHE A 37 23.39 9.64 -5.54
C PHE A 37 23.30 8.58 -6.63
N GLU A 38 23.66 8.87 -7.87
CA GLU A 38 23.47 7.99 -9.02
C GLU A 38 24.15 6.64 -8.86
N ARG A 39 25.41 6.61 -8.40
CA ARG A 39 26.14 5.37 -8.17
C ARG A 39 25.40 4.41 -7.22
N ARG A 40 24.65 4.95 -6.26
CA ARG A 40 23.95 4.19 -5.22
C ARG A 40 22.50 3.93 -5.52
N TYR A 41 21.84 4.83 -6.21
CA TYR A 41 20.39 4.85 -6.41
C TYR A 41 19.95 4.79 -7.87
N GLY A 42 20.90 4.67 -8.80
CA GLY A 42 20.66 4.63 -10.24
C GLY A 42 20.39 6.01 -10.84
N PHE A 43 20.20 6.04 -12.15
CA PHE A 43 19.95 7.27 -12.90
C PHE A 43 18.75 8.05 -12.39
N TRP A 44 18.82 9.39 -12.55
CA TRP A 44 17.67 10.23 -12.25
C TRP A 44 16.42 9.77 -13.03
N ARG A 45 15.31 9.72 -12.35
CA ARG A 45 14.03 9.33 -12.94
C ARG A 45 13.09 10.53 -12.94
N GLY A 46 12.82 11.14 -14.10
CA GLY A 46 11.99 12.34 -14.27
C GLY A 46 10.57 12.23 -13.68
N LEU A 47 10.06 10.99 -13.48
CA LEU A 47 8.78 10.77 -12.79
C LEU A 47 8.77 11.27 -11.34
N ALA A 48 9.95 11.50 -10.74
CA ALA A 48 10.06 12.05 -9.40
C ALA A 48 9.57 13.50 -9.34
N ASP A 49 9.82 14.30 -10.39
CA ASP A 49 9.42 15.69 -10.49
C ASP A 49 7.90 15.84 -10.32
N GLU A 50 7.13 15.10 -11.12
CA GLU A 50 5.67 15.12 -11.03
C GLU A 50 5.16 14.55 -9.71
N ALA A 51 5.77 13.47 -9.22
CA ALA A 51 5.35 12.84 -7.98
C ALA A 51 5.55 13.74 -6.76
N VAL A 52 6.68 14.46 -6.70
CA VAL A 52 6.98 15.41 -5.61
C VAL A 52 6.09 16.62 -5.70
N ALA A 53 5.95 17.26 -6.88
CA ALA A 53 5.05 18.39 -7.08
C ALA A 53 3.62 18.07 -6.62
N ARG A 54 3.07 16.93 -7.06
CA ARG A 54 1.74 16.46 -6.64
C ARG A 54 1.66 16.14 -5.14
N TYR A 55 2.75 15.66 -4.53
CA TYR A 55 2.77 15.42 -3.10
C TYR A 55 2.75 16.71 -2.30
N LEU A 56 3.53 17.71 -2.69
CA LEU A 56 3.57 19.02 -2.03
C LEU A 56 2.22 19.73 -2.09
N ASP A 57 1.44 19.52 -3.14
CA ASP A 57 0.07 20.01 -3.30
C ASP A 57 -1.00 19.20 -2.53
N CYS A 58 -0.64 18.01 -2.04
CA CYS A 58 -1.57 17.06 -1.48
C CYS A 58 -2.19 17.54 -0.16
N GLY A 59 -3.50 17.73 -0.13
CA GLY A 59 -4.21 18.13 1.08
C GLY A 59 -4.12 19.63 1.39
N ILE A 60 -3.67 20.43 0.44
CA ILE A 60 -3.60 21.89 0.52
C ILE A 60 -4.89 22.50 -0.03
N TRP A 61 -5.58 23.33 0.76
CA TRP A 61 -6.83 23.94 0.33
C TRP A 61 -6.67 24.91 -0.82
N ASP A 62 -5.51 25.58 -0.92
CA ASP A 62 -5.22 26.51 -2.00
C ASP A 62 -5.25 25.85 -3.39
N ASN A 63 -5.11 24.50 -3.43
CA ASN A 63 -5.14 23.69 -4.66
C ASN A 63 -6.51 23.06 -4.93
N GLY A 64 -7.54 23.47 -4.16
CA GLY A 64 -8.91 23.04 -4.33
C GLY A 64 -9.41 22.04 -3.29
N PHE A 65 -10.73 21.96 -3.19
CA PHE A 65 -11.41 21.16 -2.18
C PHE A 65 -12.86 20.83 -2.56
N ALA A 66 -13.42 19.82 -1.90
CA ALA A 66 -14.84 19.57 -1.87
C ALA A 66 -15.47 20.28 -0.67
N ARG A 67 -16.59 20.94 -0.87
CA ARG A 67 -17.44 21.52 0.19
C ARG A 67 -18.45 20.48 0.65
N VAL A 68 -18.49 20.23 1.96
CA VAL A 68 -19.41 19.29 2.59
C VAL A 68 -20.25 20.03 3.62
N ARG A 69 -21.59 20.02 3.48
CA ARG A 69 -22.51 20.79 4.32
C ARG A 69 -23.58 19.89 4.94
N CYS A 70 -23.94 20.17 6.19
CA CYS A 70 -25.05 19.53 6.86
C CYS A 70 -26.38 20.00 6.29
N ARG A 71 -27.37 19.08 6.21
CA ARG A 71 -28.72 19.40 5.77
C ARG A 71 -29.60 20.05 6.87
N ARG A 72 -29.24 19.83 8.15
CA ARG A 72 -30.06 20.23 9.31
C ARG A 72 -29.51 21.45 10.05
N CYS A 73 -28.20 21.66 10.03
CA CYS A 73 -27.56 22.77 10.74
C CYS A 73 -26.50 23.44 9.84
N PRO A 74 -26.01 24.64 10.20
CA PRO A 74 -25.05 25.39 9.37
C PRO A 74 -23.64 24.80 9.35
N GLN A 75 -23.44 23.58 9.91
CA GLN A 75 -22.11 22.94 9.94
C GLN A 75 -21.63 22.61 8.53
N GLU A 76 -20.44 23.06 8.22
CA GLU A 76 -19.77 22.85 6.94
C GLU A 76 -18.29 22.60 7.17
N PHE A 77 -17.65 21.81 6.31
CA PHE A 77 -16.20 21.64 6.27
C PHE A 77 -15.69 21.46 4.84
N LEU A 78 -14.40 21.72 4.67
CA LEU A 78 -13.69 21.59 3.40
C LEU A 78 -12.82 20.34 3.42
N VAL A 79 -12.92 19.55 2.37
CA VAL A 79 -12.07 18.35 2.15
C VAL A 79 -11.11 18.64 1.01
N ALA A 80 -9.84 18.92 1.32
CA ALA A 80 -8.82 19.20 0.32
C ALA A 80 -8.59 18.01 -0.63
N PHE A 81 -8.25 18.31 -1.88
CA PHE A 81 -7.93 17.27 -2.84
C PHE A 81 -6.65 16.54 -2.48
N SER A 82 -6.56 15.28 -2.89
CA SER A 82 -5.41 14.41 -2.62
C SER A 82 -4.65 14.09 -3.90
N CYS A 83 -3.32 13.93 -3.80
CA CYS A 83 -2.46 13.63 -4.94
C CYS A 83 -2.71 12.25 -5.57
N LYS A 84 -3.36 11.32 -4.86
CA LYS A 84 -3.51 9.91 -5.24
C LYS A 84 -2.17 9.23 -5.58
N GLY A 85 -1.05 9.83 -5.17
CA GLY A 85 0.31 9.35 -5.43
C GLY A 85 0.58 7.98 -4.82
N ARG A 86 1.41 7.18 -5.50
CA ARG A 86 1.88 5.86 -5.03
C ARG A 86 3.33 5.98 -4.57
N GLY A 87 3.67 5.32 -3.45
CA GLY A 87 5.06 5.18 -2.98
C GLY A 87 5.68 6.43 -2.35
N LEU A 88 5.03 7.60 -2.41
CA LEU A 88 5.56 8.83 -1.83
C LEU A 88 4.65 9.37 -0.71
N CYS A 89 3.40 9.66 -1.00
CA CYS A 89 2.48 10.28 -0.05
C CYS A 89 1.95 9.27 0.98
N PRO A 90 2.30 9.34 2.28
CA PRO A 90 1.84 8.38 3.29
C PRO A 90 0.33 8.39 3.48
N SER A 91 -0.32 9.57 3.46
CA SER A 91 -1.78 9.68 3.59
C SER A 91 -2.54 9.01 2.44
N CYS A 92 -2.08 9.21 1.18
CA CYS A 92 -2.66 8.54 0.03
C CYS A 92 -2.34 7.05 0.01
N GLY A 93 -1.17 6.65 0.53
CA GLY A 93 -0.78 5.26 0.74
C GLY A 93 -1.70 4.55 1.73
N ALA A 94 -1.94 5.15 2.90
CA ALA A 94 -2.84 4.61 3.93
C ALA A 94 -4.27 4.44 3.40
N LYS A 95 -4.79 5.45 2.67
CA LYS A 95 -6.10 5.36 2.02
C LYS A 95 -6.15 4.18 1.04
N ARG A 96 -5.16 4.05 0.18
CA ARG A 96 -5.07 2.95 -0.80
C ARG A 96 -4.96 1.58 -0.13
N ALA A 97 -4.20 1.48 0.97
CA ALA A 97 -4.10 0.24 1.74
C ALA A 97 -5.46 -0.18 2.32
N ALA A 98 -6.24 0.77 2.85
CA ALA A 98 -7.57 0.50 3.35
C ALA A 98 -8.58 0.15 2.22
N GLU A 99 -8.49 0.83 1.07
CA GLU A 99 -9.28 0.50 -0.12
C GLU A 99 -9.00 -0.92 -0.61
N LEU A 100 -7.72 -1.32 -0.65
CA LEU A 100 -7.34 -2.67 -1.03
C LEU A 100 -7.81 -3.69 0.01
N ALA A 101 -7.64 -3.42 1.31
CA ALA A 101 -8.08 -4.32 2.36
C ALA A 101 -9.60 -4.59 2.26
N ALA A 102 -10.40 -3.53 2.08
CA ALA A 102 -11.83 -3.67 1.86
C ALA A 102 -12.14 -4.49 0.60
N PHE A 103 -11.48 -4.17 -0.51
CA PHE A 103 -11.68 -4.90 -1.77
C PHE A 103 -11.29 -6.38 -1.67
N LEU A 104 -10.19 -6.71 -0.97
CA LEU A 104 -9.79 -8.08 -0.78
C LEU A 104 -10.82 -8.86 0.03
N VAL A 105 -11.28 -8.30 1.15
CA VAL A 105 -12.27 -8.96 2.03
C VAL A 105 -13.62 -9.10 1.32
N ASP A 106 -14.07 -8.04 0.64
CA ASP A 106 -15.44 -8.00 0.08
C ASP A 106 -15.55 -8.72 -1.28
N GLU A 107 -14.43 -8.87 -2.05
CA GLU A 107 -14.52 -9.22 -3.47
C GLU A 107 -13.54 -10.30 -3.95
N VAL A 108 -12.50 -10.63 -3.16
CA VAL A 108 -11.40 -11.47 -3.66
C VAL A 108 -11.18 -12.73 -2.84
N VAL A 109 -11.04 -12.57 -1.51
CA VAL A 109 -10.65 -13.71 -0.67
C VAL A 109 -11.85 -14.59 -0.32
N GLU A 110 -11.63 -15.89 -0.35
CA GLU A 110 -12.59 -16.86 0.11
C GLU A 110 -12.45 -17.06 1.63
N ASP A 111 -13.48 -17.61 2.26
CA ASP A 111 -13.56 -17.86 3.70
C ASP A 111 -12.73 -19.09 4.11
N VAL A 112 -11.44 -19.05 3.83
CA VAL A 112 -10.44 -20.08 4.14
C VAL A 112 -9.24 -19.47 4.84
N GLY A 113 -8.44 -20.29 5.52
CA GLY A 113 -7.20 -19.83 6.15
C GLY A 113 -6.17 -19.35 5.13
N HIS A 114 -5.46 -18.28 5.48
CA HIS A 114 -4.37 -17.71 4.69
C HIS A 114 -3.08 -17.71 5.50
N ALA A 115 -1.95 -17.67 4.80
CA ALA A 115 -0.64 -17.42 5.36
C ALA A 115 -0.01 -16.21 4.63
N GLN A 116 0.66 -15.34 5.38
CA GLN A 116 1.55 -14.35 4.78
C GLN A 116 2.88 -15.00 4.47
N TRP A 117 3.29 -14.96 3.23
CA TRP A 117 4.62 -15.33 2.79
C TRP A 117 5.43 -14.07 2.50
N VAL A 118 6.70 -14.06 2.96
CA VAL A 118 7.63 -12.96 2.70
C VAL A 118 8.87 -13.53 2.03
N PHE A 119 9.12 -13.11 0.79
CA PHE A 119 10.26 -13.54 -0.01
C PHE A 119 11.28 -12.42 -0.09
N THR A 120 12.51 -12.65 0.35
CA THR A 120 13.59 -11.67 0.28
C THR A 120 14.75 -12.17 -0.58
N ILE A 121 15.48 -11.21 -1.17
CA ILE A 121 16.67 -11.47 -1.97
C ILE A 121 17.91 -10.89 -1.32
N PRO A 122 19.09 -11.48 -1.54
CA PRO A 122 20.35 -11.00 -0.96
C PRO A 122 20.68 -9.58 -1.43
N LYS A 123 21.36 -8.83 -0.54
CA LYS A 123 21.71 -7.42 -0.77
C LYS A 123 22.42 -7.20 -2.11
N MET A 124 23.32 -8.08 -2.48
CA MET A 124 24.10 -7.98 -3.70
C MET A 124 23.30 -8.10 -5.00
N LEU A 125 22.13 -8.75 -4.95
CA LEU A 125 21.24 -8.86 -6.11
C LEU A 125 20.29 -7.68 -6.27
N ARG A 126 20.13 -6.84 -5.24
CA ARG A 126 19.17 -5.72 -5.24
C ARG A 126 19.49 -4.69 -6.31
N VAL A 127 20.78 -4.53 -6.66
CA VAL A 127 21.24 -3.60 -7.69
C VAL A 127 20.61 -3.91 -9.05
N TYR A 128 20.43 -5.16 -9.42
CA TYR A 128 19.77 -5.53 -10.68
C TYR A 128 18.32 -5.04 -10.71
N PHE A 129 17.59 -5.15 -9.63
CA PHE A 129 16.21 -4.70 -9.51
C PHE A 129 16.10 -3.17 -9.37
N LEU A 130 17.17 -2.50 -9.00
CA LEU A 130 17.25 -1.04 -8.95
C LEU A 130 17.36 -0.47 -10.37
N HIS A 131 18.23 -1.02 -11.18
CA HIS A 131 18.49 -0.57 -12.54
C HIS A 131 17.46 -1.12 -13.55
N HIS A 132 16.98 -2.34 -13.33
CA HIS A 132 16.01 -3.04 -14.17
C HIS A 132 14.69 -3.23 -13.42
N ARG A 133 13.91 -2.16 -13.28
CA ARG A 133 12.68 -2.13 -12.48
C ARG A 133 11.57 -3.06 -13.00
N GLU A 134 11.61 -3.43 -14.26
CA GLU A 134 10.72 -4.44 -14.86
C GLU A 134 10.87 -5.81 -14.19
N LEU A 135 12.08 -6.13 -13.68
CA LEU A 135 12.36 -7.37 -12.95
C LEU A 135 11.54 -7.51 -11.65
N LEU A 136 11.07 -6.41 -11.06
CA LEU A 136 10.19 -6.46 -9.89
C LEU A 136 8.90 -7.25 -10.19
N GLY A 137 8.40 -7.15 -11.42
CA GLY A 137 7.26 -7.94 -11.87
C GLY A 137 7.57 -9.42 -12.02
N GLU A 138 8.79 -9.74 -12.46
CA GLU A 138 9.27 -11.12 -12.60
C GLU A 138 9.61 -11.74 -11.23
N LEU A 139 10.14 -10.94 -10.29
CA LEU A 139 10.33 -11.34 -8.89
C LEU A 139 8.99 -11.75 -8.24
N SER A 140 7.95 -10.95 -8.47
CA SER A 140 6.58 -11.26 -8.03
C SER A 140 6.07 -12.56 -8.62
N ARG A 141 6.36 -12.84 -9.88
CA ARG A 141 5.99 -14.08 -10.55
C ARG A 141 6.76 -15.28 -9.96
N ALA A 142 8.08 -15.15 -9.77
CA ALA A 142 8.91 -16.19 -9.16
C ALA A 142 8.41 -16.58 -7.76
N ALA A 143 8.02 -15.59 -6.93
CA ALA A 143 7.43 -15.83 -5.62
C ALA A 143 6.09 -16.58 -5.71
N ALA A 144 5.21 -16.15 -6.62
CA ALA A 144 3.92 -16.81 -6.84
C ALA A 144 4.05 -18.25 -7.35
N GLU A 145 4.99 -18.49 -8.27
CA GLU A 145 5.28 -19.83 -8.79
C GLU A 145 5.86 -20.75 -7.70
N THR A 146 6.78 -20.22 -6.88
CA THR A 146 7.33 -20.96 -5.73
C THR A 146 6.23 -21.44 -4.79
N ALA A 147 5.36 -20.53 -4.36
CA ALA A 147 4.27 -20.88 -3.46
C ALA A 147 3.29 -21.89 -4.10
N ARG A 148 2.95 -21.67 -5.38
CA ARG A 148 2.03 -22.54 -6.11
C ARG A 148 2.57 -23.96 -6.29
N GLU A 149 3.83 -24.11 -6.68
CA GLU A 149 4.45 -25.43 -6.91
C GLU A 149 4.57 -26.22 -5.63
N LEU A 150 5.01 -25.58 -4.53
CA LEU A 150 5.11 -26.25 -3.23
C LEU A 150 3.76 -26.64 -2.67
N LEU A 151 2.74 -25.79 -2.82
CA LEU A 151 1.39 -26.15 -2.39
C LEU A 151 0.80 -27.28 -3.24
N ALA A 152 1.06 -27.32 -4.54
CA ALA A 152 0.61 -28.40 -5.41
C ALA A 152 1.31 -29.72 -5.06
N ALA A 153 2.62 -29.71 -4.83
CA ALA A 153 3.36 -30.88 -4.40
C ALA A 153 2.86 -31.39 -3.03
N ALA A 154 2.60 -30.49 -2.06
CA ALA A 154 2.05 -30.85 -0.76
C ALA A 154 0.61 -31.36 -0.82
N ALA A 155 -0.15 -30.99 -1.86
CA ALA A 155 -1.48 -31.54 -2.17
C ALA A 155 -1.40 -32.82 -3.04
N MET A 156 -0.26 -33.50 -3.08
CA MET A 156 -0.01 -34.70 -3.90
C MET A 156 -0.35 -34.52 -5.39
N GLU A 157 -0.08 -33.30 -5.91
CA GLU A 157 -0.29 -32.93 -7.32
C GLU A 157 -1.72 -33.20 -7.83
N GLU A 158 -2.70 -33.02 -6.97
CA GLU A 158 -4.10 -33.23 -7.30
C GLU A 158 -4.49 -32.46 -8.56
N LYS A 159 -5.18 -33.13 -9.48
CA LYS A 159 -5.48 -32.61 -10.80
C LYS A 159 -6.21 -31.26 -10.74
N GLY A 160 -5.62 -30.26 -11.38
CA GLY A 160 -6.21 -28.92 -11.46
C GLY A 160 -6.12 -28.11 -10.16
N PHE A 161 -5.35 -28.57 -9.15
CA PHE A 161 -5.17 -27.86 -7.88
C PHE A 161 -4.71 -26.42 -8.07
N ARG A 162 -5.45 -25.46 -7.48
CA ARG A 162 -5.22 -24.03 -7.64
C ARG A 162 -5.32 -23.30 -6.29
N PRO A 163 -4.20 -22.94 -5.66
CA PRO A 163 -4.22 -22.04 -4.51
C PRO A 163 -4.57 -20.60 -4.96
N GLY A 164 -5.10 -19.79 -4.03
CA GLY A 164 -5.33 -18.38 -4.22
C GLY A 164 -4.17 -17.55 -3.70
N LEU A 165 -3.65 -16.62 -4.50
CA LEU A 165 -2.55 -15.74 -4.08
C LEU A 165 -2.82 -14.27 -4.43
N VAL A 166 -2.56 -13.39 -3.44
CA VAL A 166 -2.45 -11.94 -3.64
C VAL A 166 -1.01 -11.53 -3.35
N VAL A 167 -0.29 -11.08 -4.35
CA VAL A 167 1.16 -10.81 -4.28
C VAL A 167 1.44 -9.33 -4.41
N VAL A 168 2.22 -8.79 -3.48
CA VAL A 168 2.57 -7.38 -3.40
C VAL A 168 4.08 -7.21 -3.37
N VAL A 169 4.61 -6.44 -4.30
CA VAL A 169 6.03 -6.06 -4.30
C VAL A 169 6.22 -4.81 -3.47
N GLN A 170 7.13 -4.89 -2.50
CA GLN A 170 7.67 -3.74 -1.78
C GLN A 170 9.14 -3.53 -2.14
N THR A 171 9.56 -2.27 -2.21
CA THR A 171 10.96 -1.93 -2.59
C THR A 171 11.75 -1.31 -1.45
N PHE A 172 11.16 -1.21 -0.25
CA PHE A 172 11.75 -0.50 0.89
C PHE A 172 11.88 -1.39 2.12
N GLY A 173 12.99 -1.22 2.83
CA GLY A 173 13.21 -1.79 4.16
C GLY A 173 12.81 -0.82 5.29
N ASP A 174 13.09 -1.21 6.52
CA ASP A 174 12.71 -0.43 7.71
C ASP A 174 13.38 0.95 7.81
N ARG A 175 14.46 1.16 7.08
CA ARG A 175 15.22 2.43 7.01
C ARG A 175 14.93 3.23 5.74
N ALA A 176 13.79 2.99 5.08
CA ALA A 176 13.46 3.51 3.76
C ALA A 176 14.52 3.22 2.67
N ASN A 177 15.51 2.35 2.95
CA ASN A 177 16.52 1.92 1.98
C ASN A 177 15.90 1.03 0.90
N PHE A 178 16.50 1.00 -0.29
CA PHE A 178 16.05 0.13 -1.37
C PHE A 178 16.26 -1.35 -0.99
N HIS A 179 15.15 -2.05 -0.81
CA HIS A 179 15.09 -3.44 -0.39
C HIS A 179 13.91 -4.15 -1.07
N PRO A 180 14.07 -4.55 -2.33
CA PRO A 180 13.01 -5.26 -3.03
C PRO A 180 12.74 -6.62 -2.38
N HIS A 181 11.49 -6.85 -2.04
CA HIS A 181 10.97 -8.09 -1.48
C HIS A 181 9.49 -8.24 -1.83
N VAL A 182 8.99 -9.44 -1.66
CA VAL A 182 7.62 -9.77 -2.05
C VAL A 182 6.86 -10.25 -0.82
N HIS A 183 5.72 -9.63 -0.57
CA HIS A 183 4.70 -10.15 0.33
C HIS A 183 3.65 -10.89 -0.48
N ALA A 184 3.24 -12.06 -0.04
CA ALA A 184 2.14 -12.80 -0.63
C ALA A 184 1.17 -13.22 0.46
N LEU A 185 -0.12 -12.96 0.25
CA LEU A 185 -1.20 -13.57 1.00
C LEU A 185 -1.60 -14.83 0.23
N VAL A 186 -1.40 -15.98 0.80
CA VAL A 186 -1.52 -17.30 0.16
C VAL A 186 -2.52 -18.13 0.92
N THR A 187 -3.47 -18.78 0.24
CA THR A 187 -4.39 -19.72 0.87
C THR A 187 -3.65 -20.93 1.45
N ARG A 188 -4.09 -21.43 2.61
CA ARG A 188 -3.55 -22.64 3.22
C ARG A 188 -4.17 -23.91 2.61
N GLY A 189 -4.11 -23.99 1.31
CA GLY A 189 -4.68 -25.02 0.48
C GLY A 189 -5.06 -24.47 -0.89
N GLY A 190 -5.86 -25.23 -1.61
CA GLY A 190 -6.34 -24.85 -2.93
C GLY A 190 -7.59 -25.61 -3.33
N TRP A 191 -8.14 -25.24 -4.47
CA TRP A 191 -9.31 -25.87 -5.05
C TRP A 191 -8.90 -26.77 -6.21
N THR A 192 -9.52 -27.95 -6.30
CA THR A 192 -9.42 -28.83 -7.46
C THR A 192 -10.19 -28.23 -8.65
N GLU A 193 -10.09 -28.88 -9.81
CA GLU A 193 -10.90 -28.52 -10.99
C GLU A 193 -12.41 -28.66 -10.74
N ALA A 194 -12.79 -29.62 -9.88
CA ALA A 194 -14.17 -29.83 -9.44
C ALA A 194 -14.66 -28.81 -8.39
N GLY A 195 -13.81 -27.89 -7.94
CA GLY A 195 -14.15 -26.90 -6.92
C GLY A 195 -14.03 -27.41 -5.48
N GLN A 196 -13.53 -28.61 -5.24
CA GLN A 196 -13.30 -29.16 -3.90
C GLN A 196 -12.08 -28.48 -3.25
N TRP A 197 -12.21 -28.08 -1.99
CA TRP A 197 -11.12 -27.52 -1.20
C TRP A 197 -10.21 -28.61 -0.62
N ILE A 198 -8.92 -28.49 -0.85
CA ILE A 198 -7.88 -29.36 -0.28
C ILE A 198 -7.00 -28.51 0.65
N PRO A 199 -7.00 -28.76 1.95
CA PRO A 199 -6.15 -28.05 2.89
C PRO A 199 -4.71 -28.50 2.79
N VAL A 200 -3.77 -27.54 2.88
CA VAL A 200 -2.32 -27.76 3.01
C VAL A 200 -1.84 -27.03 4.25
N PRO A 201 -1.73 -27.73 5.39
CA PRO A 201 -1.48 -27.08 6.68
C PRO A 201 -0.06 -26.56 6.82
N TYR A 202 0.90 -27.14 6.12
CA TYR A 202 2.31 -26.82 6.25
C TYR A 202 3.05 -26.86 4.91
N VAL A 203 3.97 -25.91 4.73
CA VAL A 203 4.96 -25.90 3.65
C VAL A 203 6.30 -25.54 4.25
N ASP A 204 7.33 -26.31 3.95
CA ASP A 204 8.67 -26.11 4.49
C ASP A 204 9.32 -24.82 3.97
N GLU A 205 9.81 -23.97 4.90
CA GLU A 205 10.42 -22.67 4.56
C GLU A 205 11.76 -22.84 3.81
N ARG A 206 12.53 -23.90 4.09
CA ARG A 206 13.80 -24.17 3.41
C ARG A 206 13.57 -24.60 1.98
N ALA A 207 12.63 -25.51 1.74
CA ALA A 207 12.24 -25.88 0.38
C ALA A 207 11.75 -24.66 -0.41
N ALA A 208 10.99 -23.77 0.24
CA ALA A 208 10.52 -22.53 -0.38
C ALA A 208 11.69 -21.58 -0.68
N GLU A 209 12.68 -21.43 0.22
CA GLU A 209 13.87 -20.63 -0.02
C GLU A 209 14.70 -21.17 -1.20
N GLU A 210 14.94 -22.48 -1.22
CA GLU A 210 15.73 -23.11 -2.27
C GLU A 210 15.09 -22.98 -3.64
N LEU A 211 13.80 -23.25 -3.75
CA LEU A 211 13.05 -23.11 -5.01
C LEU A 211 13.00 -21.65 -5.45
N PHE A 212 12.74 -20.73 -4.55
CA PHE A 212 12.71 -19.29 -4.85
C PHE A 212 14.10 -18.80 -5.31
N ARG A 213 15.18 -19.20 -4.61
CA ARG A 213 16.57 -18.91 -4.99
C ARG A 213 16.84 -19.37 -6.41
N HIS A 214 16.52 -20.63 -6.73
CA HIS A 214 16.72 -21.20 -8.06
C HIS A 214 15.98 -20.40 -9.14
N LYS A 215 14.70 -20.04 -8.90
CA LYS A 215 13.91 -19.24 -9.84
C LYS A 215 14.46 -17.85 -10.08
N VAL A 216 14.90 -17.15 -9.02
CA VAL A 216 15.47 -15.81 -9.14
C VAL A 216 16.82 -15.83 -9.84
N LEU A 217 17.71 -16.76 -9.51
CA LEU A 217 18.99 -16.87 -10.19
C LEU A 217 18.81 -17.25 -11.67
N GLY A 218 17.92 -18.19 -11.97
CA GLY A 218 17.55 -18.55 -13.32
C GLY A 218 16.94 -17.40 -14.12
N LEU A 219 16.13 -16.54 -13.46
CA LEU A 219 15.60 -15.31 -14.04
C LEU A 219 16.74 -14.38 -14.47
N LEU A 220 17.65 -14.05 -13.54
CA LEU A 220 18.77 -13.12 -13.80
C LEU A 220 19.72 -13.66 -14.89
N ARG A 221 19.92 -14.99 -14.94
CA ARG A 221 20.66 -15.64 -16.02
C ARG A 221 19.99 -15.47 -17.38
N ARG A 222 18.69 -15.78 -17.47
CA ARG A 222 17.93 -15.61 -18.75
C ARG A 222 17.93 -14.18 -19.24
N ARG A 223 18.08 -13.21 -18.35
CA ARG A 223 18.22 -11.77 -18.67
C ARG A 223 19.67 -11.36 -19.00
N GLY A 224 20.62 -12.29 -18.96
CA GLY A 224 22.04 -11.97 -19.19
C GLY A 224 22.71 -11.15 -18.11
N LEU A 225 22.07 -11.05 -16.92
CA LEU A 225 22.57 -10.23 -15.80
C LEU A 225 23.50 -10.98 -14.85
N LEU A 226 23.47 -12.31 -14.87
CA LEU A 226 24.39 -13.18 -14.12
C LEU A 226 24.98 -14.24 -15.02
N SER A 227 26.31 -14.42 -14.91
CA SER A 227 27.00 -15.55 -15.56
C SER A 227 26.76 -16.86 -14.81
N GLN A 228 27.05 -17.98 -15.45
CA GLN A 228 26.90 -19.32 -14.85
C GLN A 228 27.85 -19.48 -13.65
N GLU A 229 29.10 -19.05 -13.78
CA GLU A 229 30.10 -19.12 -12.72
C GLU A 229 29.68 -18.33 -11.48
N ARG A 230 29.04 -17.16 -11.72
CA ARG A 230 28.50 -16.34 -10.61
C ARG A 230 27.34 -17.02 -9.91
N ILE A 231 26.49 -17.73 -10.64
CA ILE A 231 25.41 -18.52 -10.07
C ILE A 231 25.96 -19.67 -9.24
N GLU A 232 26.93 -20.42 -9.74
CA GLU A 232 27.57 -21.53 -9.02
C GLU A 232 28.19 -21.04 -7.71
N LEU A 233 28.91 -19.91 -7.75
CA LEU A 233 29.46 -19.27 -6.57
C LEU A 233 28.33 -18.92 -5.55
N LEU A 234 27.22 -18.33 -6.00
CA LEU A 234 26.10 -17.99 -5.12
C LEU A 234 25.39 -19.23 -4.56
N MET A 235 25.32 -20.29 -5.34
CA MET A 235 24.73 -21.56 -4.91
C MET A 235 25.60 -22.29 -3.88
N SER A 236 26.94 -22.14 -3.92
CA SER A 236 27.85 -22.73 -2.96
C SER A 236 27.84 -22.08 -1.57
N TRP A 237 27.25 -20.90 -1.45
CA TRP A 237 27.22 -20.18 -0.17
C TRP A 237 26.31 -20.87 0.84
N ARG A 238 26.85 -21.18 2.01
CA ARG A 238 26.07 -21.75 3.14
C ARG A 238 24.92 -20.86 3.59
N ARG A 239 25.12 -19.54 3.53
CA ARG A 239 24.08 -18.53 3.80
C ARG A 239 23.79 -17.78 2.51
N SER A 240 22.74 -18.20 1.83
CA SER A 240 22.36 -17.65 0.53
C SER A 240 21.98 -16.17 0.55
N GLY A 241 21.54 -15.68 1.70
CA GLY A 241 20.92 -14.35 1.84
C GLY A 241 19.53 -14.22 1.23
N PHE A 242 19.02 -15.29 0.63
CA PHE A 242 17.58 -15.44 0.37
C PHE A 242 16.88 -15.82 1.67
N SER A 243 15.60 -15.50 1.79
CA SER A 243 14.76 -16.05 2.85
C SER A 243 13.30 -16.09 2.43
N VAL A 244 12.60 -17.09 2.93
CA VAL A 244 11.15 -17.21 2.82
C VAL A 244 10.58 -17.47 4.21
N HIS A 245 9.61 -16.66 4.63
CA HIS A 245 8.89 -16.80 5.88
C HIS A 245 7.40 -16.94 5.60
N ASN A 246 6.75 -17.95 6.19
CA ASN A 246 5.35 -18.26 5.94
C ASN A 246 4.53 -18.58 7.21
N ARG A 247 5.02 -18.17 8.39
CA ARG A 247 4.44 -18.52 9.70
C ARG A 247 3.39 -17.55 10.23
N VAL A 248 3.09 -16.48 9.51
CA VAL A 248 2.02 -15.55 9.91
C VAL A 248 0.72 -16.01 9.29
N PHE A 249 -0.22 -16.45 10.13
CA PHE A 249 -1.52 -16.93 9.69
C PHE A 249 -2.59 -15.87 9.91
N ALA A 250 -3.61 -15.88 9.07
CA ALA A 250 -4.75 -15.00 9.17
C ALA A 250 -5.98 -15.64 8.51
N HIS A 251 -7.16 -15.40 9.08
CA HIS A 251 -8.41 -15.84 8.51
C HIS A 251 -9.32 -14.65 8.26
N PRO A 252 -10.06 -14.58 7.13
CA PRO A 252 -10.98 -13.46 6.85
C PRO A 252 -11.99 -13.22 7.97
N ARG A 253 -12.43 -14.25 8.68
CA ARG A 253 -13.32 -14.15 9.85
C ARG A 253 -12.75 -13.38 11.03
N GLU A 254 -11.44 -13.21 11.11
CA GLU A 254 -10.78 -12.40 12.14
C GLU A 254 -11.01 -10.89 11.95
N GLY A 255 -11.64 -10.47 10.84
CA GLY A 255 -12.05 -9.11 10.58
C GLY A 255 -10.90 -8.12 10.65
N ARG A 256 -10.77 -7.40 11.78
CA ARG A 256 -9.73 -6.37 11.96
C ARG A 256 -8.31 -6.91 11.86
N GLY A 257 -8.06 -8.14 12.31
CA GLY A 257 -6.73 -8.79 12.23
C GLY A 257 -6.31 -9.00 10.78
N PHE A 258 -7.20 -9.55 9.97
CA PHE A 258 -6.97 -9.76 8.54
C PHE A 258 -6.79 -8.44 7.77
N GLU A 259 -7.68 -7.46 8.01
CA GLU A 259 -7.52 -6.12 7.41
C GLU A 259 -6.19 -5.46 7.82
N GLY A 260 -5.78 -5.62 9.07
CA GLY A 260 -4.49 -5.13 9.60
C GLY A 260 -3.31 -5.71 8.83
N LEU A 261 -3.31 -7.02 8.58
CA LEU A 261 -2.29 -7.70 7.79
C LEU A 261 -2.23 -7.16 6.35
N VAL A 262 -3.38 -6.98 5.69
CA VAL A 262 -3.42 -6.43 4.33
C VAL A 262 -2.89 -4.99 4.31
N ARG A 263 -3.26 -4.15 5.28
CA ARG A 263 -2.74 -2.79 5.41
C ARG A 263 -1.23 -2.75 5.63
N TYR A 264 -0.71 -3.70 6.42
CA TYR A 264 0.74 -3.86 6.63
C TYR A 264 1.47 -4.20 5.32
N ILE A 265 0.94 -5.14 4.55
CA ILE A 265 1.49 -5.52 3.23
C ILE A 265 1.49 -4.34 2.25
N MET A 266 0.54 -3.40 2.39
CA MET A 266 0.38 -2.22 1.52
C MET A 266 0.93 -0.92 2.10
N ARG A 267 1.67 -0.97 3.19
CA ARG A 267 2.21 0.22 3.86
C ARG A 267 3.05 1.10 2.93
N SER A 268 3.11 2.38 3.24
CA SER A 268 3.99 3.33 2.57
C SER A 268 5.45 3.15 2.97
N PRO A 269 6.41 3.54 2.11
CA PRO A 269 7.85 3.47 2.42
C PRO A 269 8.24 4.28 3.66
N VAL A 270 7.55 5.38 3.91
CA VAL A 270 7.83 6.30 5.02
C VAL A 270 6.67 6.30 6.00
N SER A 271 6.96 6.10 7.28
CA SER A 271 6.05 6.33 8.40
C SER A 271 6.29 7.73 8.97
N LEU A 272 5.26 8.58 8.96
CA LEU A 272 5.35 9.94 9.50
C LEU A 272 5.58 9.95 11.02
N SER A 273 5.06 8.96 11.74
CA SER A 273 5.26 8.84 13.19
C SER A 273 6.69 8.49 13.60
N ARG A 274 7.48 7.97 12.65
CA ARG A 274 8.88 7.58 12.86
C ARG A 274 9.88 8.62 12.35
N LEU A 275 9.43 9.59 11.56
CA LEU A 275 10.28 10.57 10.89
C LEU A 275 10.25 11.89 11.66
N HIS A 276 11.41 12.30 12.16
CA HIS A 276 11.59 13.57 12.83
C HIS A 276 12.63 14.40 12.07
N PHE A 277 12.23 15.60 11.67
CA PHE A 277 13.09 16.55 10.98
C PHE A 277 12.84 17.96 11.50
N THR A 278 13.89 18.61 11.97
CA THR A 278 13.87 20.01 12.35
C THR A 278 14.35 20.84 11.16
N PRO A 279 13.59 21.87 10.75
CA PRO A 279 14.02 22.75 9.65
C PRO A 279 15.42 23.31 9.86
N GLY A 280 16.30 23.13 8.86
CA GLY A 280 17.71 23.55 8.94
C GLY A 280 18.68 22.50 9.49
N ALA A 281 18.19 21.40 10.05
CA ALA A 281 19.04 20.29 10.45
C ALA A 281 19.66 19.59 9.22
N LYS A 282 20.92 19.12 9.36
CA LYS A 282 21.62 18.34 8.34
C LYS A 282 21.18 16.88 8.31
N GLU A 283 20.57 16.41 9.39
CA GLU A 283 20.16 15.02 9.59
C GLU A 283 18.67 14.91 9.92
N VAL A 284 18.10 13.77 9.58
CA VAL A 284 16.80 13.31 10.07
C VAL A 284 17.00 12.22 11.10
N VAL A 285 16.10 12.14 12.05
CA VAL A 285 15.99 11.00 12.96
C VAL A 285 14.86 10.12 12.47
N TYR A 286 15.18 8.86 12.16
CA TYR A 286 14.18 7.87 11.76
C TYR A 286 14.12 6.75 12.78
N ALA A 287 13.10 6.82 13.64
CA ALA A 287 12.90 5.88 14.73
C ALA A 287 12.73 4.44 14.23
N ARG A 288 13.31 3.47 14.92
CA ARG A 288 13.14 2.06 14.60
C ARG A 288 11.74 1.56 14.94
N LYS A 289 11.35 0.46 14.31
CA LYS A 289 10.08 -0.18 14.57
C LYS A 289 10.23 -1.15 15.74
N GLY A 290 9.52 -0.89 16.86
CA GLY A 290 9.23 -1.85 17.91
C GLY A 290 10.32 -2.08 18.96
N GLU A 291 9.89 -2.19 20.23
CA GLU A 291 10.69 -2.48 21.43
C GLU A 291 11.08 -3.98 21.57
N HIS A 292 10.71 -4.85 20.64
CA HIS A 292 10.82 -6.31 20.77
C HIS A 292 11.70 -6.98 19.73
N ASP A 293 12.88 -6.44 19.47
CA ASP A 293 13.95 -7.28 18.90
C ASP A 293 14.79 -7.82 20.09
N ALA A 294 14.96 -9.15 20.14
CA ALA A 294 15.70 -9.87 21.18
C ALA A 294 17.17 -9.42 21.36
N ARG A 295 17.59 -8.39 20.63
CA ARG A 295 18.96 -7.82 20.62
C ARG A 295 19.11 -6.54 21.44
N GLY A 296 18.10 -6.12 22.20
CA GLY A 296 18.14 -4.92 23.05
C GLY A 296 17.63 -3.63 22.39
N PRO A 297 17.60 -2.50 23.14
CA PRO A 297 17.15 -1.22 22.62
C PRO A 297 18.05 -0.78 21.49
N THR A 298 17.47 -0.63 20.33
CA THR A 298 18.18 -0.22 19.12
C THR A 298 18.03 1.30 18.98
N GLU A 299 19.16 2.01 18.94
CA GLU A 299 19.21 3.46 18.74
C GLU A 299 18.47 3.88 17.45
N ASP A 300 17.80 5.03 17.53
CA ASP A 300 17.23 5.70 16.37
C ASP A 300 18.31 6.00 15.34
N GLU A 301 18.00 5.81 14.06
CA GLU A 301 18.98 6.05 13.00
C GLU A 301 19.01 7.53 12.64
N ARG A 302 20.18 8.16 12.79
CA ARG A 302 20.47 9.47 12.23
C ARG A 302 20.95 9.30 10.79
N ILE A 303 20.28 9.98 9.87
CA ILE A 303 20.54 9.86 8.44
C ILE A 303 20.71 11.28 7.89
N ASP A 304 21.72 11.49 7.04
CA ASP A 304 21.83 12.74 6.28
C ASP A 304 20.50 13.05 5.59
N ALA A 305 20.03 14.30 5.71
CA ALA A 305 18.69 14.66 5.26
C ALA A 305 18.51 14.54 3.73
N GLU A 306 19.56 14.83 2.95
CA GLU A 306 19.53 14.68 1.50
C GLU A 306 19.59 13.21 1.08
N GLU A 307 20.41 12.41 1.77
CA GLU A 307 20.42 10.95 1.62
C GLU A 307 19.04 10.33 1.90
N PHE A 308 18.35 10.80 2.95
CA PHE A 308 17.00 10.32 3.25
C PHE A 308 16.02 10.68 2.14
N VAL A 309 16.08 11.90 1.60
CA VAL A 309 15.27 12.30 0.43
C VAL A 309 15.58 11.39 -0.75
N ALA A 310 16.84 11.11 -1.07
CA ALA A 310 17.22 10.22 -2.15
C ALA A 310 16.64 8.81 -1.96
N ARG A 311 16.71 8.26 -0.73
CA ARG A 311 16.08 6.96 -0.37
C ARG A 311 14.58 6.95 -0.64
N VAL A 312 13.89 8.04 -0.31
CA VAL A 312 12.44 8.17 -0.53
C VAL A 312 12.09 8.25 -2.01
N LEU A 313 12.82 9.04 -2.79
CA LEU A 313 12.59 9.22 -4.22
C LEU A 313 12.74 7.91 -5.00
N VAL A 314 13.68 7.07 -4.61
CA VAL A 314 13.90 5.75 -5.24
C VAL A 314 12.68 4.82 -5.06
N GLN A 315 11.88 5.00 -4.02
CA GLN A 315 10.70 4.16 -3.79
C GLN A 315 9.51 4.48 -4.69
N ILE A 316 9.52 5.62 -5.39
CA ILE A 316 8.43 6.00 -6.29
C ILE A 316 8.31 4.94 -7.39
N PRO A 317 7.18 4.23 -7.52
CA PRO A 317 7.03 3.18 -8.53
C PRO A 317 6.83 3.78 -9.92
N ASP A 318 7.29 3.08 -10.93
CA ASP A 318 7.06 3.47 -12.31
C ASP A 318 5.56 3.56 -12.63
N PRO A 319 5.15 4.48 -13.51
CA PRO A 319 3.78 4.60 -13.96
C PRO A 319 3.31 3.29 -14.64
N LYS A 320 2.00 3.02 -14.54
CA LYS A 320 1.36 1.85 -15.14
C LYS A 320 1.88 0.47 -14.66
N ARG A 321 2.79 0.40 -13.68
CA ARG A 321 3.22 -0.87 -13.07
C ARG A 321 2.26 -1.27 -11.96
N HIS A 322 1.81 -2.54 -11.99
CA HIS A 322 0.98 -3.11 -10.94
C HIS A 322 1.86 -3.57 -9.77
N LEU A 323 1.63 -3.01 -8.59
CA LEU A 323 2.30 -3.44 -7.35
C LEU A 323 1.61 -4.64 -6.72
N VAL A 324 0.31 -4.80 -6.97
CA VAL A 324 -0.51 -5.92 -6.49
C VAL A 324 -0.88 -6.79 -7.67
N ARG A 325 -0.72 -8.10 -7.51
CA ARG A 325 -1.02 -9.10 -8.55
C ARG A 325 -1.78 -10.26 -7.93
N TYR A 326 -2.65 -10.84 -8.72
CA TYR A 326 -3.54 -11.94 -8.32
C TYR A 326 -3.21 -13.18 -9.13
N TYR A 327 -3.03 -14.31 -8.45
CA TYR A 327 -2.68 -15.58 -9.09
C TYR A 327 -3.59 -16.72 -8.64
N GLY A 328 -3.57 -17.84 -9.39
CA GLY A 328 -4.33 -19.04 -9.10
C GLY A 328 -5.84 -18.76 -9.02
N ALA A 329 -6.48 -19.24 -7.97
CA ALA A 329 -7.92 -19.06 -7.74
C ALA A 329 -8.33 -17.59 -7.57
N TYR A 330 -7.40 -16.70 -7.17
CA TYR A 330 -7.66 -15.28 -7.01
C TYR A 330 -7.36 -14.45 -8.27
N SER A 331 -6.89 -15.07 -9.36
CA SER A 331 -6.68 -14.36 -10.62
C SER A 331 -7.98 -13.74 -11.16
N ASN A 332 -7.84 -12.61 -11.88
CA ASN A 332 -9.01 -11.95 -12.48
C ASN A 332 -9.81 -12.91 -13.38
N ARG A 333 -9.11 -13.80 -14.12
CA ARG A 333 -9.74 -14.81 -14.96
C ARG A 333 -10.57 -15.79 -14.15
N ALA A 334 -10.00 -16.38 -13.09
CA ALA A 334 -10.69 -17.37 -12.26
C ALA A 334 -11.91 -16.76 -11.56
N ARG A 335 -11.77 -15.54 -10.99
CA ARG A 335 -12.89 -14.81 -10.39
C ARG A 335 -13.99 -14.47 -11.40
N GLY A 336 -13.61 -14.06 -12.61
CA GLY A 336 -14.58 -13.79 -13.66
C GLY A 336 -15.33 -15.03 -14.11
N GLN A 337 -14.68 -16.20 -14.16
CA GLN A 337 -15.34 -17.46 -14.45
C GLN A 337 -16.34 -17.87 -13.35
N ARG A 338 -15.95 -17.80 -12.06
CA ARG A 338 -16.86 -18.07 -10.94
C ARG A 338 -18.12 -17.21 -10.98
N ARG A 339 -17.98 -15.91 -11.16
CA ARG A 339 -19.13 -14.97 -11.27
C ARG A 339 -20.08 -15.34 -12.41
N LYS A 340 -19.55 -15.76 -13.55
CA LYS A 340 -20.39 -16.22 -14.68
C LYS A 340 -21.17 -17.48 -14.34
N THR A 341 -20.52 -18.45 -13.71
CA THR A 341 -21.17 -19.72 -13.29
C THR A 341 -22.26 -19.45 -12.26
N GLU A 342 -21.98 -18.60 -11.24
CA GLU A 342 -22.96 -18.20 -10.22
C GLU A 342 -24.17 -17.48 -10.85
N SER A 343 -23.95 -16.55 -11.78
CA SER A 343 -25.03 -15.88 -12.50
C SER A 343 -25.86 -16.83 -13.37
N GLN A 344 -25.24 -17.84 -13.99
CA GLN A 344 -25.94 -18.86 -14.78
C GLN A 344 -26.80 -19.77 -13.90
N LEU A 345 -26.30 -20.16 -12.71
CA LEU A 345 -27.04 -20.97 -11.76
C LEU A 345 -28.26 -20.21 -11.19
N GLN A 346 -28.11 -18.90 -10.94
CA GLN A 346 -29.20 -18.04 -10.49
C GLN A 346 -30.22 -17.76 -11.61
N GLY A 347 -29.77 -17.63 -12.87
CA GLY A 347 -30.62 -17.40 -14.04
C GLY A 347 -31.45 -18.61 -14.46
N ASN A 348 -31.04 -19.85 -14.13
CA ASN A 348 -31.83 -21.05 -14.40
C ASN A 348 -32.95 -21.32 -13.37
N SER A 349 -33.01 -20.54 -12.30
CA SER A 349 -34.06 -20.63 -11.28
C SER A 349 -35.21 -19.63 -11.48
N SER A 350 -35.09 -18.70 -12.41
CA SER A 350 -36.15 -17.75 -12.81
C SER A 350 -36.14 -17.60 -14.32
N GLY A 351 -37.08 -18.31 -14.98
CA GLY A 351 -37.42 -17.98 -16.34
C GLY A 351 -37.99 -16.58 -16.35
N GLU A 352 -37.26 -15.63 -16.94
CA GLU A 352 -37.74 -14.47 -17.67
C GLU A 352 -36.68 -13.36 -17.74
N ALA A 353 -36.58 -12.76 -18.94
CA ALA A 353 -36.00 -11.47 -19.30
C ALA A 353 -34.51 -11.25 -19.00
N GLN A 354 -33.74 -11.08 -20.07
CA GLN A 354 -32.45 -10.40 -20.10
C GLN A 354 -32.55 -9.07 -19.37
N GLU A 355 -32.00 -9.02 -18.13
CA GLU A 355 -31.82 -7.72 -17.48
C GLU A 355 -30.75 -6.90 -18.22
N PRO A 356 -31.02 -5.61 -18.47
CA PRO A 356 -30.06 -4.72 -19.09
C PRO A 356 -28.84 -4.58 -18.21
N VAL A 357 -27.66 -4.45 -18.85
CA VAL A 357 -26.39 -4.09 -18.21
C VAL A 357 -26.66 -3.04 -17.12
N PRO A 358 -26.31 -3.31 -15.84
CA PRO A 358 -26.62 -2.38 -14.77
C PRO A 358 -26.05 -1.00 -15.11
N PRO A 359 -26.84 0.07 -14.98
CA PRO A 359 -26.37 1.41 -15.26
C PRO A 359 -25.16 1.73 -14.40
N PRO A 360 -24.24 2.60 -14.86
CA PRO A 360 -23.07 2.98 -14.09
C PRO A 360 -23.52 3.41 -12.67
N PRO A 361 -22.81 2.99 -11.61
CA PRO A 361 -23.27 3.17 -10.24
C PRO A 361 -23.67 4.62 -10.02
N GLU A 362 -24.90 4.83 -9.57
CA GLU A 362 -25.43 6.15 -9.29
C GLU A 362 -24.43 6.96 -8.46
N ARG A 363 -24.31 8.26 -8.72
CA ARG A 363 -23.45 9.18 -7.95
C ARG A 363 -23.64 9.02 -6.43
N ALA A 364 -24.80 8.60 -5.98
CA ALA A 364 -25.10 8.29 -4.57
C ALA A 364 -24.36 7.04 -4.06
N ALA A 365 -24.21 6.00 -4.87
CA ALA A 365 -23.47 4.79 -4.52
C ALA A 365 -21.95 5.06 -4.46
N LEU A 366 -21.41 5.83 -5.40
CA LEU A 366 -20.03 6.29 -5.38
C LEU A 366 -19.69 7.13 -4.15
N ARG A 367 -20.63 8.02 -3.74
CA ARG A 367 -20.49 8.83 -2.52
C ARG A 367 -20.51 7.97 -1.26
N ARG A 368 -21.38 6.95 -1.19
CA ARG A 368 -21.43 6.00 -0.05
C ARG A 368 -20.17 5.19 0.04
N ARG A 369 -19.65 4.68 -1.08
CA ARG A 369 -18.37 3.97 -1.13
C ARG A 369 -17.20 4.85 -0.67
N TRP A 370 -17.16 6.10 -1.12
CA TRP A 370 -16.16 7.09 -0.68
C TRP A 370 -16.23 7.38 0.82
N ALA A 371 -17.43 7.56 1.39
CA ALA A 371 -17.63 7.80 2.81
C ALA A 371 -17.22 6.59 3.65
N ASN A 372 -17.58 5.36 3.23
CA ASN A 372 -17.14 4.13 3.89
C ASN A 372 -15.61 3.99 3.89
N LEU A 373 -14.95 4.36 2.80
CA LEU A 373 -13.49 4.34 2.73
C LEU A 373 -12.86 5.37 3.67
N ILE A 374 -13.39 6.59 3.75
CA ILE A 374 -12.91 7.59 4.71
C ILE A 374 -13.15 7.12 6.15
N ARG A 375 -14.29 6.54 6.44
CA ARG A 375 -14.59 5.97 7.76
C ARG A 375 -13.59 4.87 8.14
N ARG A 376 -13.28 3.95 7.23
CA ARG A 376 -12.29 2.87 7.48
C ARG A 376 -10.85 3.38 7.65
N VAL A 377 -10.48 4.49 6.99
CA VAL A 377 -9.11 5.05 7.05
C VAL A 377 -8.89 5.99 8.22
N TYR A 378 -9.88 6.82 8.50
CA TYR A 378 -9.75 7.93 9.45
C TYR A 378 -10.65 7.78 10.68
N GLU A 379 -11.38 6.66 10.78
CA GLU A 379 -12.40 6.41 11.83
C GLU A 379 -13.47 7.51 11.93
N VAL A 380 -13.61 8.30 10.87
CA VAL A 380 -14.52 9.44 10.77
C VAL A 380 -15.46 9.24 9.60
N ASP A 381 -16.77 9.32 9.82
CA ASP A 381 -17.73 9.37 8.72
C ASP A 381 -17.93 10.82 8.25
N PRO A 382 -17.39 11.22 7.07
CA PRO A 382 -17.52 12.58 6.57
C PRO A 382 -18.96 12.92 6.14
N LEU A 383 -19.86 11.94 6.12
CA LEU A 383 -21.27 12.13 5.77
C LEU A 383 -22.17 12.18 7.00
N VAL A 384 -21.61 12.14 8.22
CA VAL A 384 -22.35 12.36 9.48
C VAL A 384 -21.92 13.68 10.09
N CYS A 385 -22.89 14.54 10.39
CA CYS A 385 -22.61 15.83 10.99
C CYS A 385 -22.13 15.68 12.44
N PRO A 386 -20.96 16.19 12.79
CA PRO A 386 -20.42 16.07 14.16
C PRO A 386 -21.23 16.87 15.19
N ARG A 387 -22.06 17.84 14.73
CA ARG A 387 -22.84 18.71 15.62
C ARG A 387 -24.24 18.17 15.92
N CYS A 388 -24.90 17.58 14.93
CA CYS A 388 -26.32 17.18 15.08
C CYS A 388 -26.62 15.75 14.62
N GLY A 389 -25.61 14.96 14.25
CA GLY A 389 -25.76 13.58 13.77
C GLY A 389 -26.44 13.44 12.40
N ALA A 390 -26.91 14.53 11.80
CA ALA A 390 -27.62 14.47 10.54
C ALA A 390 -26.67 14.21 9.36
N LYS A 391 -27.24 13.77 8.24
CA LYS A 391 -26.49 13.45 7.03
C LYS A 391 -25.87 14.69 6.39
N MET A 392 -24.58 14.62 6.13
CA MET A 392 -23.80 15.62 5.38
C MET A 392 -23.91 15.38 3.87
N GLN A 393 -23.78 16.45 3.08
CA GLN A 393 -23.83 16.39 1.62
C GLN A 393 -22.65 17.16 1.00
N VAL A 394 -22.01 16.57 -0.01
CA VAL A 394 -21.08 17.30 -0.88
C VAL A 394 -21.90 18.23 -1.76
N ILE A 395 -21.71 19.55 -1.59
CA ILE A 395 -22.44 20.58 -2.31
C ILE A 395 -21.68 21.11 -3.54
N GLY A 396 -20.36 20.89 -3.61
CA GLY A 396 -19.56 21.27 -4.76
C GLY A 396 -18.11 20.88 -4.67
N PHE A 397 -17.45 20.88 -5.82
CA PHE A 397 -16.01 20.75 -5.98
C PHE A 397 -15.48 22.10 -6.47
N ILE A 398 -14.59 22.70 -5.69
CA ILE A 398 -14.07 24.05 -5.94
C ILE A 398 -12.63 23.89 -6.47
N THR A 399 -12.42 24.26 -7.73
CA THR A 399 -11.15 24.12 -8.44
C THR A 399 -10.65 25.47 -8.99
N GLU A 400 -11.54 26.47 -9.09
CA GLU A 400 -11.18 27.77 -9.65
C GLU A 400 -10.40 28.62 -8.62
N PRO A 401 -9.18 29.10 -8.92
CA PRO A 401 -8.32 29.79 -7.96
C PRO A 401 -8.92 31.06 -7.36
N ARG A 402 -9.74 31.79 -8.12
CA ARG A 402 -10.42 33.01 -7.64
C ARG A 402 -11.49 32.65 -6.59
N VAL A 403 -12.26 31.60 -6.84
CA VAL A 403 -13.30 31.12 -5.93
C VAL A 403 -12.68 30.52 -4.67
N ILE A 404 -11.62 29.73 -4.83
CA ILE A 404 -10.84 29.17 -3.71
C ILE A 404 -10.40 30.31 -2.78
N ARG A 405 -9.70 31.30 -3.30
CA ARG A 405 -9.21 32.44 -2.50
C ARG A 405 -10.34 33.13 -1.76
N ARG A 406 -11.44 33.46 -2.45
CA ARG A 406 -12.59 34.14 -1.83
C ARG A 406 -13.17 33.34 -0.67
N ILE A 407 -13.32 32.02 -0.81
CA ILE A 407 -13.85 31.15 0.24
C ILE A 407 -12.86 31.08 1.41
N LEU A 408 -11.57 30.86 1.16
CA LEU A 408 -10.54 30.77 2.19
C LEU A 408 -10.38 32.08 2.97
N ASP A 409 -10.43 33.23 2.30
CA ASP A 409 -10.35 34.55 2.94
C ASP A 409 -11.59 34.82 3.81
N HIS A 410 -12.78 34.42 3.36
CA HIS A 410 -13.99 34.49 4.18
C HIS A 410 -13.88 33.62 5.44
N LEU A 411 -13.40 32.38 5.33
CA LEU A 411 -13.19 31.49 6.45
C LEU A 411 -12.12 32.02 7.41
N ARG A 412 -10.99 32.53 6.90
CA ARG A 412 -9.92 33.15 7.72
C ARG A 412 -10.42 34.34 8.51
N LYS A 413 -11.30 35.17 7.92
CA LYS A 413 -11.95 36.29 8.63
C LYS A 413 -12.88 35.80 9.73
N ARG A 414 -13.66 34.76 9.48
CA ARG A 414 -14.55 34.15 10.45
C ARG A 414 -13.83 33.45 11.59
N ASP A 415 -12.74 32.69 11.30
CA ASP A 415 -11.97 31.94 12.28
C ASP A 415 -11.05 32.81 13.13
N ARG A 416 -10.78 34.06 12.77
CA ARG A 416 -10.13 35.04 13.66
C ARG A 416 -11.00 35.36 14.89
N VAL A 417 -12.28 35.01 14.84
CA VAL A 417 -13.23 35.19 15.95
C VAL A 417 -13.38 33.92 16.82
N SER A 418 -12.94 32.72 16.33
CA SER A 418 -13.11 31.46 17.05
C SER A 418 -11.99 30.47 16.72
N ARG A 419 -10.82 30.60 17.35
CA ARG A 419 -9.77 29.57 17.31
C ARG A 419 -9.84 28.68 18.55
N PRO A 420 -10.04 27.36 18.42
CA PRO A 420 -9.54 26.42 19.40
C PRO A 420 -8.03 26.18 19.20
N PRO A 421 -7.26 25.87 20.27
CA PRO A 421 -5.82 25.69 20.21
C PRO A 421 -5.41 24.48 19.32
N PRO A 422 -4.15 24.45 18.84
CA PRO A 422 -3.65 23.37 18.04
C PRO A 422 -3.60 22.09 18.89
N HIS A 423 -4.33 21.07 18.48
CA HIS A 423 -4.29 19.76 19.13
C HIS A 423 -3.21 18.90 18.49
N THR A 424 -2.29 18.43 19.29
CA THR A 424 -1.38 17.33 19.00
C THR A 424 -2.18 16.10 18.57
N LEU A 425 -1.75 15.47 17.46
CA LEU A 425 -2.30 14.20 17.02
C LEU A 425 -2.11 13.17 18.15
N PRO A 426 -3.14 12.44 18.54
CA PRO A 426 -2.92 11.26 19.36
C PRO A 426 -2.06 10.28 18.58
N ALA A 427 -1.06 9.73 19.25
CA ALA A 427 -0.26 8.64 18.72
C ALA A 427 -1.21 7.56 18.19
N VAL A 428 -1.05 7.20 16.93
CA VAL A 428 -1.74 6.05 16.36
C VAL A 428 -1.30 4.85 17.20
N ALA A 429 -2.25 4.26 17.91
CA ALA A 429 -2.00 3.08 18.73
C ALA A 429 -1.27 2.05 17.86
N THR A 430 -0.06 1.75 18.24
CA THR A 430 0.74 0.65 17.73
C THR A 430 0.06 -0.62 18.19
N PHE A 431 -0.64 -1.29 17.29
CA PHE A 431 -0.99 -2.68 17.52
C PHE A 431 0.28 -3.51 17.29
N ALA A 432 0.69 -4.17 18.38
CA ALA A 432 1.73 -5.20 18.40
C ALA A 432 1.38 -6.39 17.50
#